data_62c40be176c436a82e8beaa58f15a980
#
_entry.id   62c40be176c436a82e8beaa58f15a980
#
_cell.length_a   1.000
_cell.length_b   1.000
_cell.length_c   1.000
_cell.angle_alpha   90.00
_cell.angle_beta   90.00
_cell.angle_gamma   90.00
#
_symmetry.space_group_name_H-M   'P 1'
#
loop_
_entity.id
_entity.type
_entity.pdbx_description
1 polymer ?
#
loop_
_entity_poly.entity_id
_entity_poly.type
_entity_poly.pdbx_seq_one_letter_code
_entity_poly.pdbx_strand_id
1 'polypeptide(L)'
;MATAIGLVLAGSLIRVPLSPLVAASIVAVAALVLLLREFGVVSFPLIQNARLVPQFVTGIPFWGPAQFGMEMGTGMRTYSPTGLPHIMAFAIVFLASWPEALAAGAGFALARAVMVLSFAATREKTEADIAFYTDLPRLTQVFATLFVPLIVFLVVA
;
A
#
# COMPACT_ATOMS: atom_id res chain seq x y z
N MET A 1 5.15 9.11 2.80
CA MET A 1 6.39 9.49 3.54
C MET A 1 6.20 9.36 5.05
N ALA A 2 5.30 10.10 5.71
CA ALA A 2 5.11 10.04 7.17
C ALA A 2 4.85 8.61 7.70
N THR A 3 4.02 7.83 7.01
CA THR A 3 3.75 6.43 7.36
C THR A 3 5.02 5.56 7.27
N ALA A 4 5.82 5.73 6.21
CA ALA A 4 7.08 4.98 6.05
C ALA A 4 8.08 5.34 7.16
N ILE A 5 8.17 6.61 7.54
CA ILE A 5 8.99 7.06 8.67
C ILE A 5 8.50 6.41 9.96
N GLY A 6 7.19 6.43 10.23
CA GLY A 6 6.60 5.78 11.40
C GLY A 6 6.87 4.27 11.46
N LEU A 7 6.74 3.59 10.30
CA LEU A 7 7.00 2.15 10.20
C LEU A 7 8.47 1.80 10.43
N VAL A 8 9.43 2.56 9.88
CA VAL A 8 10.85 2.28 10.09
C VAL A 8 11.29 2.61 11.52
N LEU A 9 10.71 3.65 12.14
CA LEU A 9 10.93 3.94 13.56
C LEU A 9 10.42 2.80 14.45
N ALA A 10 9.19 2.35 14.24
CA ALA A 10 8.65 1.18 14.94
C ALA A 10 9.51 -0.06 14.70
N GLY A 11 9.90 -0.27 13.45
CA GLY A 11 10.78 -1.37 13.05
C GLY A 11 12.14 -1.34 13.75
N SER A 12 12.74 -0.15 13.91
CA SER A 12 14.03 -0.02 14.59
C SER A 12 14.00 -0.50 16.04
N LEU A 13 12.85 -0.39 16.70
CA LEU A 13 12.64 -0.89 18.07
C LEU A 13 12.34 -2.40 18.08
N ILE A 14 11.50 -2.87 17.16
CA ILE A 14 11.05 -4.28 17.12
C ILE A 14 12.18 -5.21 16.66
N ARG A 15 13.05 -4.76 15.77
CA ARG A 15 14.16 -5.55 15.20
C ARG A 15 15.30 -5.81 16.17
N VAL A 16 15.47 -5.00 17.21
CA VAL A 16 16.59 -5.14 18.16
C VAL A 16 16.76 -6.57 18.70
N PRO A 17 15.69 -7.28 19.13
CA PRO A 17 15.81 -8.65 19.65
C PRO A 17 15.75 -9.73 18.55
N LEU A 18 15.52 -9.39 17.27
CA LEU A 18 15.26 -10.37 16.22
C LEU A 18 16.51 -10.67 15.41
N SER A 19 16.74 -11.96 15.12
CA SER A 19 17.75 -12.32 14.12
C SER A 19 17.26 -11.97 12.70
N PRO A 20 18.17 -11.67 11.76
CA PRO A 20 17.79 -11.38 10.37
C PRO A 20 16.94 -12.48 9.74
N LEU A 21 17.26 -13.75 10.04
CA LEU A 21 16.51 -14.90 9.52
C LEU A 21 15.07 -14.91 10.03
N VAL A 22 14.83 -14.58 11.29
CA VAL A 22 13.49 -14.51 11.86
C VAL A 22 12.71 -13.36 11.23
N ALA A 23 13.33 -12.20 11.06
CA ALA A 23 12.73 -11.05 10.41
C ALA A 23 12.32 -11.36 8.97
N ALA A 24 13.22 -11.97 8.17
CA ALA A 24 12.94 -12.41 6.80
C ALA A 24 11.82 -13.45 6.76
N SER A 25 11.81 -14.42 7.69
CA SER A 25 10.77 -15.43 7.78
C SER A 25 9.38 -14.82 8.06
N ILE A 26 9.29 -13.84 8.94
CA ILE A 26 8.04 -13.13 9.24
C ILE A 26 7.51 -12.45 7.97
N VAL A 27 8.37 -11.75 7.25
CA VAL A 27 7.98 -11.07 6.01
C VAL A 27 7.57 -12.08 4.94
N ALA A 28 8.31 -13.17 4.78
CA ALA A 28 7.99 -14.22 3.81
C ALA A 28 6.63 -14.87 4.11
N VAL A 29 6.34 -15.20 5.36
CA VAL A 29 5.04 -15.79 5.76
C VAL A 29 3.91 -14.78 5.55
N ALA A 30 4.09 -13.53 5.97
CA ALA A 30 3.09 -12.49 5.76
C ALA A 30 2.82 -12.25 4.27
N ALA A 31 3.87 -12.20 3.46
CA ALA A 31 3.75 -12.07 2.00
C ALA A 31 3.02 -13.27 1.39
N LEU A 32 3.37 -14.49 1.78
CA LEU A 32 2.70 -15.71 1.29
C LEU A 32 1.20 -15.70 1.60
N VAL A 33 0.83 -15.41 2.85
CA VAL A 33 -0.58 -15.39 3.27
C VAL A 33 -1.37 -14.32 2.50
N LEU A 34 -0.80 -13.11 2.36
CA LEU A 34 -1.44 -12.02 1.63
C LEU A 34 -1.53 -12.31 0.12
N LEU A 35 -0.52 -12.92 -0.48
CA LEU A 35 -0.57 -13.36 -1.88
C LEU A 35 -1.60 -14.46 -2.10
N LEU A 36 -1.68 -15.47 -1.23
CA LEU A 36 -2.71 -16.52 -1.31
C LEU A 36 -4.13 -15.90 -1.27
N ARG A 37 -4.30 -14.82 -0.52
CA ARG A 37 -5.55 -14.06 -0.52
C ARG A 37 -5.81 -13.37 -1.87
N GLU A 38 -4.81 -12.76 -2.51
CA GLU A 38 -4.98 -12.10 -3.82
C GLU A 38 -5.37 -13.10 -4.92
N PHE A 39 -4.88 -14.34 -4.83
CA PHE A 39 -5.26 -15.42 -5.74
C PHE A 39 -6.55 -16.15 -5.34
N GLY A 40 -7.24 -15.70 -4.28
CA GLY A 40 -8.51 -16.27 -3.86
C GLY A 40 -8.43 -17.64 -3.17
N VAL A 41 -7.24 -18.09 -2.78
CA VAL A 41 -7.03 -19.34 -2.05
C VAL A 41 -7.53 -19.25 -0.63
N VAL A 42 -7.34 -18.08 0.00
CA VAL A 42 -7.83 -17.75 1.34
C VAL A 42 -8.65 -16.46 1.28
N SER A 43 -9.66 -16.34 2.14
CA SER A 43 -10.51 -15.15 2.22
C SER A 43 -10.55 -14.62 3.65
N PHE A 44 -10.08 -13.38 3.81
CA PHE A 44 -10.19 -12.64 5.06
C PHE A 44 -10.20 -11.13 4.78
N PRO A 45 -10.83 -10.32 5.64
CA PRO A 45 -10.82 -8.87 5.49
C PRO A 45 -9.42 -8.31 5.75
N LEU A 46 -8.99 -7.35 4.91
CA LEU A 46 -7.77 -6.60 5.17
C LEU A 46 -7.98 -5.63 6.33
N ILE A 47 -6.94 -5.45 7.14
CA ILE A 47 -6.93 -4.43 8.19
C ILE A 47 -6.81 -3.06 7.53
N GLN A 48 -7.92 -2.36 7.41
CA GLN A 48 -7.96 -1.03 6.81
C GLN A 48 -9.03 -0.19 7.51
N ASN A 49 -8.76 1.10 7.63
CA ASN A 49 -9.71 2.07 8.19
C ASN A 49 -10.24 2.98 7.05
N ALA A 50 -10.77 2.34 6.00
CA ALA A 50 -11.33 3.07 4.87
C ALA A 50 -12.56 3.86 5.32
N ARG A 51 -12.53 5.18 5.12
CA ARG A 51 -13.65 6.08 5.37
C ARG A 51 -13.92 6.92 4.13
N LEU A 52 -15.18 7.13 3.83
CA LEU A 52 -15.58 8.11 2.82
C LEU A 52 -15.22 9.51 3.34
N VAL A 53 -14.46 10.26 2.54
CA VAL A 53 -14.20 11.67 2.82
C VAL A 53 -15.48 12.44 2.50
N PRO A 54 -16.08 13.17 3.47
CA PRO A 54 -17.27 13.95 3.20
C PRO A 54 -17.01 15.01 2.12
N GLN A 55 -17.92 15.15 1.17
CA GLN A 55 -17.76 16.08 0.03
C GLN A 55 -17.51 17.53 0.46
N PHE A 56 -18.10 17.95 1.61
CA PHE A 56 -17.91 19.32 2.11
C PHE A 56 -16.44 19.61 2.47
N VAL A 57 -15.64 18.60 2.86
CA VAL A 57 -14.22 18.77 3.20
C VAL A 57 -13.44 19.24 1.98
N THR A 58 -13.75 18.70 0.80
CA THR A 58 -13.07 19.09 -0.45
C THR A 58 -13.42 20.51 -0.90
N GLY A 59 -14.54 21.06 -0.41
CA GLY A 59 -14.96 22.44 -0.67
C GLY A 59 -14.30 23.49 0.22
N ILE A 60 -13.57 23.12 1.27
CA ILE A 60 -12.86 24.06 2.13
C ILE A 60 -11.56 24.49 1.43
N PRO A 61 -11.41 25.80 1.10
CA PRO A 61 -10.22 26.28 0.40
C PRO A 61 -8.94 25.92 1.17
N PHE A 62 -7.91 25.44 0.47
CA PHE A 62 -6.60 25.07 0.97
C PHE A 62 -6.60 23.86 1.93
N TRP A 63 -7.36 23.88 3.03
CA TRP A 63 -7.36 22.81 4.03
C TRP A 63 -8.03 21.52 3.56
N GLY A 64 -9.09 21.62 2.77
CA GLY A 64 -9.77 20.44 2.23
C GLY A 64 -8.86 19.59 1.33
N PRO A 65 -8.26 20.19 0.27
CA PRO A 65 -7.29 19.48 -0.56
C PRO A 65 -6.06 18.99 0.20
N ALA A 66 -5.55 19.78 1.17
CA ALA A 66 -4.40 19.38 1.98
C ALA A 66 -4.71 18.19 2.87
N GLN A 67 -5.86 18.20 3.57
CA GLN A 67 -6.31 17.07 4.39
C GLN A 67 -6.54 15.82 3.52
N PHE A 68 -7.24 15.96 2.40
CA PHE A 68 -7.46 14.87 1.45
C PHE A 68 -6.14 14.28 0.96
N GLY A 69 -5.19 15.13 0.55
CA GLY A 69 -3.86 14.70 0.13
C GLY A 69 -3.08 13.97 1.22
N MET A 70 -3.16 14.42 2.48
CA MET A 70 -2.54 13.74 3.62
C MET A 70 -3.19 12.36 3.87
N GLU A 71 -4.51 12.27 3.88
CA GLU A 71 -5.23 11.01 4.10
C GLU A 71 -4.94 9.99 2.99
N MET A 72 -4.94 10.44 1.74
CA MET A 72 -4.58 9.61 0.59
C MET A 72 -3.11 9.20 0.61
N GLY A 73 -2.22 10.13 0.91
CA GLY A 73 -0.76 9.91 0.91
C GLY A 73 -0.28 9.02 2.05
N THR A 74 -0.97 8.99 3.19
CA THR A 74 -0.65 8.07 4.30
C THR A 74 -1.18 6.66 4.08
N GLY A 75 -2.17 6.47 3.21
CA GLY A 75 -2.84 5.18 3.01
C GLY A 75 -3.70 4.70 4.18
N MET A 76 -3.73 5.44 5.30
CA MET A 76 -4.41 4.99 6.53
C MET A 76 -5.93 5.00 6.45
N ARG A 77 -6.50 5.87 5.61
CA ARG A 77 -7.95 6.07 5.49
C ARG A 77 -8.51 5.76 4.10
N THR A 78 -7.69 5.18 3.24
CA THR A 78 -8.08 4.87 1.88
C THR A 78 -8.35 3.39 1.71
N TYR A 79 -9.37 3.08 0.93
CA TYR A 79 -9.63 1.71 0.51
C TYR A 79 -8.42 1.16 -0.27
N SER A 80 -7.97 -0.01 0.14
CA SER A 80 -6.94 -0.76 -0.59
C SER A 80 -7.56 -2.08 -1.06
N PRO A 81 -7.76 -2.28 -2.36
CA PRO A 81 -8.33 -3.51 -2.88
C PRO A 81 -7.37 -4.71 -2.74
N THR A 82 -6.10 -4.45 -2.52
CA THR A 82 -5.02 -5.45 -2.50
C THR A 82 -4.24 -5.44 -1.19
N GLY A 83 -3.66 -6.59 -0.83
CA GLY A 83 -2.75 -6.76 0.32
C GLY A 83 -1.33 -6.25 0.08
N LEU A 84 -0.96 -5.83 -1.14
CA LEU A 84 0.42 -5.41 -1.46
C LEU A 84 0.95 -4.28 -0.56
N PRO A 85 0.18 -3.22 -0.23
CA PRO A 85 0.63 -2.20 0.72
C PRO A 85 0.94 -2.77 2.11
N HIS A 86 0.22 -3.82 2.54
CA HIS A 86 0.48 -4.48 3.82
C HIS A 86 1.79 -5.27 3.78
N ILE A 87 2.08 -5.97 2.67
CA ILE A 87 3.36 -6.65 2.48
C ILE A 87 4.52 -5.63 2.56
N MET A 88 4.37 -4.49 1.86
CA MET A 88 5.38 -3.42 1.94
C MET A 88 5.53 -2.87 3.36
N ALA A 89 4.44 -2.73 4.12
CA ALA A 89 4.51 -2.30 5.51
C ALA A 89 5.30 -3.31 6.38
N PHE A 90 5.04 -4.62 6.22
CA PHE A 90 5.84 -5.67 6.89
C PHE A 90 7.32 -5.59 6.49
N ALA A 91 7.62 -5.47 5.19
CA ALA A 91 8.99 -5.35 4.71
C ALA A 91 9.70 -4.11 5.32
N ILE A 92 9.04 -2.96 5.39
CA ILE A 92 9.60 -1.76 6.00
C ILE A 92 9.86 -1.96 7.49
N VAL A 93 8.93 -2.57 8.23
CA VAL A 93 9.08 -2.79 9.67
C VAL A 93 10.21 -3.77 9.97
N PHE A 94 10.34 -4.85 9.23
CA PHE A 94 11.23 -5.96 9.59
C PHE A 94 12.56 -5.99 8.83
N LEU A 95 12.64 -5.43 7.61
CA LEU A 95 13.82 -5.57 6.76
C LEU A 95 14.43 -4.23 6.34
N ALA A 96 13.61 -3.23 5.98
CA ALA A 96 14.09 -2.06 5.26
C ALA A 96 14.98 -1.16 6.12
N SER A 97 16.04 -0.69 5.51
CA SER A 97 16.85 0.44 6.00
C SER A 97 16.11 1.76 5.84
N TRP A 98 16.64 2.83 6.42
CA TRP A 98 16.06 4.17 6.28
C TRP A 98 15.92 4.64 4.82
N PRO A 99 16.97 4.54 3.96
CA PRO A 99 16.85 4.93 2.55
C PRO A 99 15.79 4.14 1.80
N GLU A 100 15.70 2.83 2.04
CA GLU A 100 14.73 1.94 1.39
C GLU A 100 13.29 2.27 1.82
N ALA A 101 13.07 2.51 3.12
CA ALA A 101 11.77 2.92 3.62
C ALA A 101 11.32 4.27 3.05
N LEU A 102 12.24 5.23 2.92
CA LEU A 102 11.93 6.52 2.30
C LEU A 102 11.65 6.37 0.79
N ALA A 103 12.42 5.55 0.08
CA ALA A 103 12.20 5.26 -1.33
C ALA A 103 10.84 4.58 -1.55
N ALA A 104 10.50 3.57 -0.74
CA ALA A 104 9.20 2.91 -0.77
C ALA A 104 8.04 3.88 -0.49
N GLY A 105 8.19 4.76 0.51
CA GLY A 105 7.22 5.79 0.83
C GLY A 105 7.04 6.83 -0.27
N ALA A 106 8.12 7.21 -0.96
CA ALA A 106 8.08 8.11 -2.10
C ALA A 106 7.39 7.45 -3.30
N GLY A 107 7.75 6.21 -3.62
CA GLY A 107 7.13 5.43 -4.69
C GLY A 107 5.63 5.26 -4.48
N PHE A 108 5.21 4.91 -3.26
CA PHE A 108 3.79 4.82 -2.91
C PHE A 108 3.06 6.16 -3.09
N ALA A 109 3.65 7.27 -2.64
CA ALA A 109 3.06 8.60 -2.76
C ALA A 109 2.93 9.03 -4.23
N LEU A 110 3.95 8.77 -5.06
CA LEU A 110 3.92 9.04 -6.49
C LEU A 110 2.84 8.21 -7.22
N ALA A 111 2.78 6.90 -6.95
CA ALA A 111 1.75 6.02 -7.52
C ALA A 111 0.33 6.51 -7.18
N ARG A 112 0.11 6.93 -5.93
CA ARG A 112 -1.18 7.51 -5.50
C ARG A 112 -1.47 8.84 -6.18
N ALA A 113 -0.48 9.71 -6.36
CA ALA A 113 -0.65 10.97 -7.07
C ALA A 113 -1.02 10.74 -8.54
N VAL A 114 -0.33 9.82 -9.22
CA VAL A 114 -0.65 9.45 -10.61
C VAL A 114 -2.07 8.89 -10.70
N MET A 115 -2.48 8.02 -9.78
CA MET A 115 -3.84 7.47 -9.75
C MET A 115 -4.90 8.57 -9.62
N VAL A 116 -4.70 9.52 -8.68
CA VAL A 116 -5.65 10.63 -8.47
C VAL A 116 -5.71 11.54 -9.70
N LEU A 117 -4.56 11.87 -10.29
CA LEU A 117 -4.50 12.70 -11.50
C LEU A 117 -5.13 12.00 -12.70
N SER A 118 -4.90 10.70 -12.87
CA SER A 118 -5.53 9.91 -13.93
C SER A 118 -7.04 9.88 -13.77
N PHE A 119 -7.54 9.66 -12.56
CA PHE A 119 -8.96 9.70 -12.26
C PHE A 119 -9.56 11.08 -12.54
N ALA A 120 -8.88 12.16 -12.12
CA ALA A 120 -9.33 13.52 -12.40
C ALA A 120 -9.41 13.83 -13.92
N ALA A 121 -8.48 13.28 -14.71
CA ALA A 121 -8.45 13.47 -16.17
C ALA A 121 -9.51 12.63 -16.91
N THR A 122 -9.98 11.51 -16.30
CA THR A 122 -10.95 10.58 -16.93
C THR A 122 -12.34 10.65 -16.33
N ARG A 123 -12.57 11.50 -15.35
CA ARG A 123 -13.80 11.51 -14.52
C ARG A 123 -15.10 11.76 -15.29
N GLU A 124 -15.04 12.26 -16.51
CA GLU A 124 -16.21 12.43 -17.41
C GLU A 124 -16.54 11.17 -18.21
N LYS A 125 -15.69 10.13 -18.14
CA LYS A 125 -15.84 8.89 -18.90
C LYS A 125 -16.37 7.77 -18.00
N THR A 126 -17.69 7.71 -17.83
CA THR A 126 -18.38 6.67 -17.04
C THR A 126 -18.00 5.24 -17.47
N GLU A 127 -17.72 5.04 -18.77
CA GLU A 127 -17.29 3.74 -19.30
C GLU A 127 -15.93 3.29 -18.76
N ALA A 128 -15.01 4.24 -18.49
CA ALA A 128 -13.70 3.92 -17.92
C ALA A 128 -13.81 3.38 -16.49
N ASP A 129 -14.74 3.90 -15.69
CA ASP A 129 -14.97 3.44 -14.32
C ASP A 129 -15.55 2.03 -14.32
N ILE A 130 -16.52 1.74 -15.20
CA ILE A 130 -17.12 0.41 -15.31
C ILE A 130 -16.05 -0.62 -15.74
N ALA A 131 -15.26 -0.31 -16.75
CA ALA A 131 -14.17 -1.17 -17.23
C ALA A 131 -13.14 -1.43 -16.10
N PHE A 132 -12.75 -0.39 -15.38
CA PHE A 132 -11.81 -0.52 -14.26
C PHE A 132 -12.34 -1.46 -13.17
N TYR A 133 -13.58 -1.28 -12.73
CA TYR A 133 -14.17 -2.15 -11.71
C TYR A 133 -14.34 -3.60 -12.17
N THR A 134 -14.65 -3.81 -13.45
CA THR A 134 -14.80 -5.15 -14.02
C THR A 134 -13.46 -5.90 -14.06
N ASP A 135 -12.38 -5.21 -14.41
CA ASP A 135 -11.05 -5.80 -14.54
C ASP A 135 -10.21 -5.75 -13.26
N LEU A 136 -10.70 -5.09 -12.21
CA LEU A 136 -9.97 -4.92 -10.95
C LEU A 136 -9.43 -6.25 -10.37
N PRO A 137 -10.17 -7.36 -10.33
CA PRO A 137 -9.65 -8.63 -9.82
C PRO A 137 -8.46 -9.17 -10.64
N ARG A 138 -8.50 -9.00 -11.96
CA ARG A 138 -7.40 -9.41 -12.86
C ARG A 138 -6.19 -8.50 -12.68
N LEU A 139 -6.40 -7.20 -12.59
CA LEU A 139 -5.34 -6.24 -12.35
C LEU A 139 -4.62 -6.50 -11.03
N THR A 140 -5.35 -6.78 -9.94
CA THR A 140 -4.73 -7.11 -8.65
C THR A 140 -3.87 -8.36 -8.73
N GLN A 141 -4.30 -9.39 -9.45
CA GLN A 141 -3.52 -10.62 -9.66
C GLN A 141 -2.26 -10.38 -10.50
N VAL A 142 -2.36 -9.58 -11.57
CA VAL A 142 -1.20 -9.20 -12.39
C VAL A 142 -0.18 -8.43 -11.55
N PHE A 143 -0.60 -7.43 -10.80
CA PHE A 143 0.29 -6.68 -9.92
C PHE A 143 0.89 -7.56 -8.81
N ALA A 144 0.10 -8.46 -8.22
CA ALA A 144 0.60 -9.43 -7.24
C ALA A 144 1.70 -10.32 -7.85
N THR A 145 1.49 -10.84 -9.06
CA THR A 145 2.48 -11.66 -9.77
C THR A 145 3.77 -10.89 -10.04
N LEU A 146 3.66 -9.64 -10.51
CA LEU A 146 4.83 -8.77 -10.75
C LEU A 146 5.57 -8.40 -9.46
N PHE A 147 4.87 -8.42 -8.32
CA PHE A 147 5.46 -8.09 -7.02
C PHE A 147 6.22 -9.26 -6.40
N VAL A 148 5.93 -10.51 -6.79
CA VAL A 148 6.61 -11.71 -6.26
C VAL A 148 8.13 -11.65 -6.38
N PRO A 149 8.74 -11.35 -7.55
CA PRO A 149 10.20 -11.26 -7.67
C PRO A 149 10.81 -10.22 -6.73
N LEU A 150 10.13 -9.08 -6.53
CA LEU A 150 10.58 -8.05 -5.59
C LEU A 150 10.59 -8.56 -4.15
N ILE A 151 9.53 -9.28 -3.75
CA ILE A 151 9.46 -9.87 -2.40
C ILE A 151 10.56 -10.91 -2.21
N VAL A 152 10.77 -11.78 -3.20
CA VAL A 152 11.82 -12.81 -3.15
C VAL A 152 13.19 -12.13 -3.00
N PHE A 153 13.45 -11.09 -3.79
CA PHE A 153 14.68 -10.31 -3.68
C PHE A 153 14.87 -9.72 -2.28
N LEU A 154 13.83 -9.08 -1.72
CA LEU A 154 13.89 -8.46 -0.39
C LEU A 154 14.09 -9.46 0.76
N VAL A 155 13.64 -10.71 0.59
CA VAL A 155 13.75 -11.75 1.64
C VAL A 155 15.09 -12.48 1.56
N VAL A 156 15.68 -12.59 0.36
CA VAL A 156 16.93 -13.37 0.12
C VAL A 156 18.17 -12.48 0.14
N ALA A 157 18.05 -11.18 -0.19
CA ALA A 157 19.18 -10.22 -0.16
C ALA A 157 19.54 -9.84 1.27
#